data_5c3e3d922828bd7c656f2a7ba8843c59
#
_entry.id   5c3e3d922828bd7c656f2a7ba8843c59
#
_cell.length_a   1.000
_cell.length_b   1.000
_cell.length_c   1.000
_cell.angle_alpha   90.00
_cell.angle_beta   90.00
_cell.angle_gamma   90.00
#
_symmetry.space_group_name_H-M   'P 1'
#
loop_
_entity.id
_entity.type
_entity.pdbx_description
1 polymer ?
#
loop_
_entity_poly.entity_id
_entity_poly.type
_entity_poly.pdbx_seq_one_letter_code
_entity_poly.pdbx_strand_id
1 'polypeptide(L)'
;YPGVVVNRNSAMHPVNAIPTVESILTTPSDGAFEFGAIYDESTDQYLILIGTSFNNDYTGSDFNVHAQIIENNVTGIISQYAQANALSGQSGNFDGWESLPNPVPAAQMVYQEVARAYLSAFEGLSGVIPADVTAGATYATSFDYTPASTVDVNELYVVSYITDASGEIVNADQIPLLEAVANGPLNTDNVLTAADIDLSVYPNPATDFVSVQFKDSSSEKIQLELIDVNGKVVFTQSFDNTTNVVNQEINTTQLGTGVYMLNVRLDNQLISKKVNVIH
;
A
#
# COMPACT_ATOMS: atom_id res chain seq x y z
N TYR A 1 -27.15 -8.58 3.84
CA TYR A 1 -26.94 -8.43 5.28
C TYR A 1 -25.59 -7.79 5.49
N PRO A 2 -25.48 -6.74 6.31
CA PRO A 2 -24.18 -6.15 6.57
C PRO A 2 -23.32 -7.17 7.32
N GLY A 3 -22.23 -7.59 6.70
CA GLY A 3 -21.17 -8.36 7.33
C GLY A 3 -20.00 -7.45 7.66
N VAL A 4 -19.30 -7.73 8.75
CA VAL A 4 -18.05 -7.11 9.13
C VAL A 4 -16.94 -8.14 9.05
N VAL A 5 -15.81 -7.75 8.51
CA VAL A 5 -14.58 -8.55 8.52
C VAL A 5 -13.59 -7.85 9.45
N VAL A 6 -13.07 -8.56 10.42
CA VAL A 6 -12.03 -8.09 11.33
C VAL A 6 -10.78 -8.91 11.05
N ASN A 7 -9.65 -8.24 10.91
CA ASN A 7 -8.32 -8.83 10.71
C ASN A 7 -8.23 -9.78 9.48
N ARG A 8 -8.96 -9.44 8.41
CA ARG A 8 -9.09 -10.26 7.17
C ARG A 8 -9.64 -11.68 7.38
N ASN A 9 -10.21 -11.97 8.54
CA ASN A 9 -10.84 -13.25 8.86
C ASN A 9 -12.23 -13.37 8.21
N SER A 10 -12.95 -14.43 8.51
CA SER A 10 -14.29 -14.65 7.98
C SER A 10 -15.27 -13.55 8.38
N ALA A 11 -16.20 -13.21 7.49
CA ALA A 11 -17.25 -12.24 7.78
C ALA A 11 -18.08 -12.67 8.99
N MET A 12 -18.38 -11.71 9.87
CA MET A 12 -19.16 -11.91 11.09
C MET A 12 -20.33 -10.94 11.16
N HIS A 13 -21.27 -11.21 12.07
CA HIS A 13 -22.33 -10.27 12.36
C HIS A 13 -21.75 -9.03 13.08
N PRO A 14 -22.17 -7.79 12.73
CA PRO A 14 -21.61 -6.56 13.31
C PRO A 14 -21.58 -6.51 14.84
N VAL A 15 -22.57 -7.13 15.51
CA VAL A 15 -22.60 -7.19 16.99
C VAL A 15 -21.38 -7.89 17.62
N ASN A 16 -20.70 -8.73 16.85
CA ASN A 16 -19.50 -9.46 17.30
C ASN A 16 -18.20 -8.70 16.98
N ALA A 17 -18.28 -7.63 16.20
CA ALA A 17 -17.08 -6.91 15.75
C ALA A 17 -16.34 -6.25 16.92
N ILE A 18 -17.05 -5.53 17.80
CA ILE A 18 -16.44 -4.83 18.95
C ILE A 18 -15.74 -5.80 19.88
N PRO A 19 -16.38 -6.88 20.42
CA PRO A 19 -15.68 -7.83 21.27
C PRO A 19 -14.47 -8.50 20.59
N THR A 20 -14.55 -8.74 19.28
CA THR A 20 -13.43 -9.31 18.52
C THR A 20 -12.25 -8.34 18.46
N VAL A 21 -12.51 -7.06 18.13
CA VAL A 21 -11.48 -6.01 18.12
C VAL A 21 -10.87 -5.82 19.50
N GLU A 22 -11.70 -5.72 20.55
CA GLU A 22 -11.24 -5.62 21.94
C GLU A 22 -10.31 -6.79 22.32
N SER A 23 -10.64 -8.01 21.90
CA SER A 23 -9.80 -9.19 22.15
C SER A 23 -8.44 -9.08 21.43
N ILE A 24 -8.42 -8.61 20.19
CA ILE A 24 -7.19 -8.42 19.41
C ILE A 24 -6.31 -7.36 20.09
N LEU A 25 -6.88 -6.24 20.51
CA LEU A 25 -6.16 -5.13 21.15
C LEU A 25 -5.55 -5.50 22.51
N THR A 26 -5.91 -6.63 23.11
CA THR A 26 -5.24 -7.12 24.33
C THR A 26 -3.86 -7.73 24.05
N THR A 27 -3.58 -8.08 22.80
CA THR A 27 -2.29 -8.65 22.38
C THR A 27 -1.44 -7.51 21.83
N PRO A 28 -0.27 -7.20 22.43
CA PRO A 28 0.64 -6.21 21.86
C PRO A 28 1.08 -6.62 20.45
N SER A 29 1.11 -5.66 19.54
CA SER A 29 1.69 -5.89 18.22
C SER A 29 3.20 -6.18 18.34
N ASP A 30 3.70 -7.09 17.51
CA ASP A 30 5.13 -7.35 17.45
C ASP A 30 5.77 -6.48 16.38
N GLY A 31 6.28 -5.33 16.81
CA GLY A 31 7.00 -4.40 15.96
C GLY A 31 6.29 -3.06 15.77
N ALA A 32 6.88 -2.25 14.90
CA ALA A 32 6.46 -0.89 14.63
C ALA A 32 6.56 -0.57 13.13
N PHE A 33 5.80 0.44 12.73
CA PHE A 33 5.95 1.11 11.45
C PHE A 33 6.67 2.45 11.60
N GLU A 34 7.42 2.80 10.59
CA GLU A 34 7.98 4.14 10.38
C GLU A 34 7.46 4.65 9.03
N PHE A 35 6.98 5.88 9.00
CA PHE A 35 6.46 6.50 7.80
C PHE A 35 7.23 7.78 7.49
N GLY A 36 7.60 7.92 6.23
CA GLY A 36 8.16 9.13 5.68
C GLY A 36 7.59 9.41 4.30
N ALA A 37 7.72 10.64 3.82
CA ALA A 37 7.43 10.95 2.43
C ALA A 37 8.26 12.14 1.93
N ILE A 38 8.48 12.17 0.61
CA ILE A 38 9.11 13.28 -0.10
C ILE A 38 8.11 13.78 -1.14
N TYR A 39 7.84 15.07 -1.14
CA TYR A 39 6.96 15.71 -2.12
C TYR A 39 7.77 16.42 -3.20
N ASP A 40 7.49 16.10 -4.45
CA ASP A 40 8.04 16.78 -5.63
C ASP A 40 7.00 17.75 -6.21
N GLU A 41 7.18 19.05 -5.94
CA GLU A 41 6.29 20.11 -6.45
C GLU A 41 6.24 20.19 -7.97
N SER A 42 7.29 19.75 -8.67
CA SER A 42 7.36 19.85 -10.12
C SER A 42 6.47 18.85 -10.85
N THR A 43 6.21 17.72 -10.21
CA THR A 43 5.41 16.60 -10.74
C THR A 43 4.12 16.36 -9.98
N ASP A 44 3.89 17.07 -8.86
CA ASP A 44 2.79 16.83 -7.91
C ASP A 44 2.77 15.37 -7.41
N GLN A 45 3.95 14.80 -7.17
CA GLN A 45 4.13 13.41 -6.79
C GLN A 45 4.70 13.29 -5.38
N TYR A 46 4.21 12.29 -4.66
CA TYR A 46 4.73 11.87 -3.36
C TYR A 46 5.51 10.56 -3.52
N LEU A 47 6.73 10.51 -3.03
CA LEU A 47 7.44 9.28 -2.75
C LEU A 47 7.18 8.93 -1.29
N ILE A 48 6.40 7.88 -1.07
CA ILE A 48 6.00 7.39 0.25
C ILE A 48 6.97 6.28 0.66
N LEU A 49 7.52 6.40 1.87
CA LEU A 49 8.48 5.48 2.45
C LEU A 49 7.84 4.80 3.65
N ILE A 50 7.92 3.47 3.69
CA ILE A 50 7.37 2.66 4.77
C ILE A 50 8.47 1.74 5.27
N GLY A 51 8.87 1.92 6.53
CA GLY A 51 9.74 1.03 7.27
C GLY A 51 8.93 0.20 8.25
N THR A 52 9.33 -1.04 8.45
CA THR A 52 8.76 -1.91 9.47
C THR A 52 9.85 -2.65 10.22
N SER A 53 9.68 -2.80 11.51
CA SER A 53 10.57 -3.54 12.39
C SER A 53 9.81 -4.52 13.27
N PHE A 54 10.49 -5.53 13.79
CA PHE A 54 9.92 -6.53 14.69
C PHE A 54 10.70 -6.58 16.00
N ASN A 55 10.02 -6.89 17.08
CA ASN A 55 10.65 -7.05 18.39
C ASN A 55 11.26 -8.43 18.59
N ASN A 56 10.85 -9.42 17.77
CA ASN A 56 11.31 -10.80 17.83
C ASN A 56 11.95 -11.24 16.51
N ASP A 57 12.85 -12.24 16.59
CA ASP A 57 13.36 -12.93 15.42
C ASP A 57 12.29 -13.90 14.87
N TYR A 58 12.25 -14.04 13.54
CA TYR A 58 11.42 -15.03 12.85
C TYR A 58 12.30 -15.83 11.89
N THR A 59 11.94 -17.08 11.68
CA THR A 59 12.62 -17.97 10.72
C THR A 59 11.58 -18.61 9.81
N GLY A 60 11.79 -18.50 8.51
CA GLY A 60 10.88 -19.05 7.50
C GLY A 60 9.53 -18.33 7.47
N SER A 61 9.49 -17.03 7.83
CA SER A 61 8.28 -16.19 7.73
C SER A 61 7.93 -15.89 6.27
N ASP A 62 6.66 -15.63 6.02
CA ASP A 62 6.13 -15.21 4.72
C ASP A 62 5.27 -13.97 4.92
N PHE A 63 5.92 -12.88 5.34
CA PHE A 63 5.27 -11.61 5.61
C PHE A 63 5.15 -10.78 4.33
N ASN A 64 3.96 -10.21 4.11
CA ASN A 64 3.69 -9.31 3.01
C ASN A 64 3.33 -7.91 3.53
N VAL A 65 3.94 -6.86 2.95
CA VAL A 65 3.65 -5.47 3.28
C VAL A 65 2.55 -4.95 2.37
N HIS A 66 1.53 -4.37 2.96
CA HIS A 66 0.45 -3.70 2.24
C HIS A 66 0.53 -2.19 2.48
N ALA A 67 0.18 -1.43 1.46
CA ALA A 67 0.08 0.02 1.56
C ALA A 67 -1.07 0.56 0.74
N GLN A 68 -1.78 1.54 1.29
CA GLN A 68 -2.90 2.21 0.63
C GLN A 68 -3.02 3.65 1.10
N ILE A 69 -3.69 4.46 0.28
CA ILE A 69 -4.09 5.83 0.62
C ILE A 69 -5.58 5.84 0.88
N ILE A 70 -5.96 6.42 2.00
CA ILE A 70 -7.35 6.72 2.33
C ILE A 70 -7.56 8.23 2.49
N GLU A 71 -8.78 8.68 2.34
CA GLU A 71 -9.20 10.06 2.57
C GLU A 71 -10.34 10.10 3.58
N ASN A 72 -10.20 10.97 4.56
CA ASN A 72 -11.24 11.27 5.53
C ASN A 72 -12.08 12.48 5.11
N ASN A 73 -13.21 12.69 5.79
CA ASN A 73 -14.10 13.83 5.61
C ASN A 73 -14.61 14.05 4.17
N VAL A 74 -14.71 12.95 3.41
CA VAL A 74 -15.18 13.03 2.01
C VAL A 74 -16.64 13.41 1.97
N THR A 75 -16.93 14.50 1.27
CA THR A 75 -18.28 15.05 1.08
C THR A 75 -18.58 15.27 -0.39
N GLY A 76 -19.85 15.39 -0.74
CA GLY A 76 -20.28 15.74 -2.10
C GLY A 76 -21.72 16.15 -2.16
N ILE A 77 -22.10 16.84 -3.22
CA ILE A 77 -23.45 17.38 -3.40
C ILE A 77 -24.31 16.57 -4.40
N ILE A 78 -23.68 15.68 -5.18
CA ILE A 78 -24.40 14.86 -6.17
C ILE A 78 -25.04 13.64 -5.51
N SER A 79 -26.09 13.11 -6.12
CA SER A 79 -26.88 12.00 -5.56
C SER A 79 -26.09 10.72 -5.24
N GLN A 80 -24.92 10.54 -5.84
CA GLN A 80 -24.02 9.40 -5.56
C GLN A 80 -23.46 9.42 -4.13
N TYR A 81 -23.46 10.58 -3.47
CA TYR A 81 -23.07 10.71 -2.06
C TYR A 81 -24.25 10.54 -1.09
N ALA A 82 -25.48 10.33 -1.58
CA ALA A 82 -26.62 10.02 -0.73
C ALA A 82 -26.53 8.58 -0.23
N GLN A 83 -26.86 8.36 1.06
CA GLN A 83 -26.76 7.05 1.71
C GLN A 83 -28.13 6.46 2.00
N ALA A 84 -28.40 5.23 1.56
CA ALA A 84 -29.59 4.51 1.99
C ALA A 84 -29.56 4.29 3.51
N ASN A 85 -30.67 4.65 4.17
CA ASN A 85 -30.79 4.58 5.63
C ASN A 85 -31.92 3.63 6.04
N ALA A 86 -31.61 2.38 6.27
CA ALA A 86 -32.56 1.37 6.73
C ALA A 86 -33.02 1.58 8.19
N LEU A 87 -32.33 2.47 8.94
CA LEU A 87 -32.67 2.78 10.33
C LEU A 87 -33.66 3.93 10.45
N SER A 88 -33.93 4.66 9.37
CA SER A 88 -34.89 5.81 9.34
C SER A 88 -36.23 5.43 9.91
N GLY A 89 -36.65 6.13 10.94
CA GLY A 89 -37.94 5.91 11.63
C GLY A 89 -38.01 4.67 12.52
N GLN A 90 -36.89 3.94 12.71
CA GLN A 90 -36.82 2.81 13.64
C GLN A 90 -36.92 3.31 15.10
N SER A 91 -37.46 2.44 15.98
CA SER A 91 -37.43 2.67 17.42
C SER A 91 -36.13 2.12 17.99
N GLY A 92 -35.31 2.94 18.61
CA GLY A 92 -34.04 2.57 19.20
C GLY A 92 -33.08 3.76 19.22
N ASN A 93 -31.90 3.57 19.78
CA ASN A 93 -30.80 4.53 19.69
C ASN A 93 -29.77 3.96 18.73
N PHE A 94 -29.65 4.57 17.56
CA PHE A 94 -28.72 4.19 16.49
C PHE A 94 -27.82 5.40 16.13
N ASP A 95 -27.30 6.08 17.16
CA ASP A 95 -26.43 7.26 17.02
C ASP A 95 -27.04 8.38 16.15
N GLY A 96 -28.39 8.52 16.20
CA GLY A 96 -29.12 9.54 15.46
C GLY A 96 -29.56 9.13 14.05
N TRP A 97 -29.12 7.97 13.54
CA TRP A 97 -29.53 7.50 12.20
C TRP A 97 -31.04 7.28 12.08
N GLU A 98 -31.70 6.90 13.18
CA GLU A 98 -33.17 6.75 13.24
C GLU A 98 -33.92 8.05 12.96
N SER A 99 -33.29 9.20 13.21
CA SER A 99 -33.83 10.53 12.99
C SER A 99 -33.55 11.09 11.59
N LEU A 100 -32.67 10.46 10.83
CA LEU A 100 -32.32 10.88 9.48
C LEU A 100 -33.27 10.30 8.44
N PRO A 101 -33.48 10.98 7.29
CA PRO A 101 -34.36 10.46 6.22
C PRO A 101 -33.74 9.25 5.52
N ASN A 102 -34.56 8.59 4.66
CA ASN A 102 -34.09 7.53 3.75
C ASN A 102 -34.44 7.92 2.29
N PRO A 103 -33.43 8.16 1.41
CA PRO A 103 -31.99 8.22 1.71
C PRO A 103 -31.59 9.46 2.52
N VAL A 104 -30.46 9.38 3.23
CA VAL A 104 -29.81 10.57 3.79
C VAL A 104 -29.27 11.40 2.63
N PRO A 105 -29.63 12.69 2.52
CA PRO A 105 -29.15 13.54 1.43
C PRO A 105 -27.62 13.65 1.39
N ALA A 106 -27.04 13.72 0.20
CA ALA A 106 -25.62 13.86 -0.02
C ALA A 106 -24.96 14.97 0.82
N ALA A 107 -25.63 16.13 0.94
CA ALA A 107 -25.12 17.27 1.71
C ALA A 107 -25.04 17.03 3.24
N GLN A 108 -25.61 15.94 3.73
CA GLN A 108 -25.55 15.55 5.15
C GLN A 108 -24.60 14.37 5.39
N MET A 109 -24.01 13.82 4.31
CA MET A 109 -23.06 12.70 4.41
C MET A 109 -21.63 13.19 4.47
N VAL A 110 -20.89 12.58 5.40
CA VAL A 110 -19.44 12.70 5.52
C VAL A 110 -18.89 11.28 5.61
N TYR A 111 -18.04 10.91 4.66
CA TYR A 111 -17.46 9.58 4.62
C TYR A 111 -16.04 9.61 5.18
N GLN A 112 -15.71 8.60 5.97
CA GLN A 112 -14.39 8.40 6.55
C GLN A 112 -13.71 7.21 5.89
N GLU A 113 -12.39 7.22 5.88
CA GLU A 113 -11.54 6.10 5.42
C GLU A 113 -11.87 5.64 3.98
N VAL A 114 -12.16 6.59 3.10
CA VAL A 114 -12.44 6.30 1.70
C VAL A 114 -11.15 5.91 0.98
N ALA A 115 -11.07 4.67 0.51
CA ALA A 115 -9.91 4.20 -0.24
C ALA A 115 -9.74 5.00 -1.54
N ARG A 116 -8.55 5.61 -1.73
CA ARG A 116 -8.20 6.41 -2.91
C ARG A 116 -7.21 5.70 -3.82
N ALA A 117 -6.25 4.98 -3.23
CA ALA A 117 -5.29 4.21 -4.00
C ALA A 117 -4.81 2.99 -3.19
N TYR A 118 -4.60 1.89 -3.88
CA TYR A 118 -3.77 0.80 -3.41
C TYR A 118 -2.36 1.03 -3.97
N LEU A 119 -1.37 1.13 -3.09
CA LEU A 119 0.01 1.33 -3.46
C LEU A 119 0.71 -0.02 -3.70
N SER A 120 0.33 -1.05 -2.95
CA SER A 120 0.74 -2.43 -3.17
C SER A 120 -0.30 -3.21 -3.97
N ALA A 121 0.04 -4.42 -4.43
CA ALA A 121 -0.95 -5.40 -4.90
C ALA A 121 -1.91 -5.80 -3.77
N PHE A 122 -3.05 -6.41 -4.13
CA PHE A 122 -4.05 -6.87 -3.14
C PHE A 122 -3.49 -7.89 -2.15
N GLU A 123 -2.62 -8.80 -2.62
CA GLU A 123 -1.93 -9.79 -1.78
C GLU A 123 -0.75 -9.22 -1.01
N GLY A 124 -0.46 -7.93 -1.18
CA GLY A 124 0.68 -7.25 -0.58
C GLY A 124 1.94 -7.36 -1.43
N LEU A 125 3.02 -6.83 -0.89
CA LEU A 125 4.34 -6.84 -1.47
C LEU A 125 5.19 -7.84 -0.71
N SER A 126 5.50 -8.96 -1.38
CA SER A 126 6.36 -10.02 -0.83
C SER A 126 7.83 -9.62 -0.90
N GLY A 127 8.62 -10.15 0.02
CA GLY A 127 10.08 -10.05 0.02
C GLY A 127 10.65 -8.68 0.41
N VAL A 128 9.84 -7.74 0.82
CA VAL A 128 10.31 -6.56 1.61
C VAL A 128 10.88 -7.06 2.94
N ILE A 129 10.13 -7.93 3.59
CA ILE A 129 10.52 -8.60 4.81
C ILE A 129 11.08 -9.97 4.41
N PRO A 130 12.35 -10.29 4.74
CA PRO A 130 12.93 -11.59 4.41
C PRO A 130 12.30 -12.72 5.23
N ALA A 131 12.49 -13.97 4.78
CA ALA A 131 12.00 -15.12 5.52
C ALA A 131 12.62 -15.25 6.92
N ASP A 132 13.87 -14.85 7.06
CA ASP A 132 14.58 -14.79 8.35
C ASP A 132 14.64 -13.33 8.81
N VAL A 133 13.78 -12.99 9.77
CA VAL A 133 13.65 -11.64 10.35
C VAL A 133 14.56 -11.54 11.57
N THR A 134 15.32 -10.45 11.66
CA THR A 134 16.14 -10.11 12.82
C THR A 134 15.44 -9.05 13.66
N ALA A 135 15.30 -9.30 14.95
CA ALA A 135 14.72 -8.35 15.90
C ALA A 135 15.44 -7.00 15.87
N GLY A 136 14.67 -5.91 15.80
CA GLY A 136 15.19 -4.54 15.74
C GLY A 136 15.73 -4.10 14.37
N ALA A 137 15.80 -5.00 13.38
CA ALA A 137 16.12 -4.59 12.02
C ALA A 137 14.90 -3.91 11.37
N THR A 138 15.15 -2.86 10.59
CA THR A 138 14.11 -2.18 9.81
C THR A 138 14.14 -2.68 8.36
N TYR A 139 12.99 -3.08 7.86
CA TYR A 139 12.75 -3.48 6.48
C TYR A 139 11.89 -2.43 5.82
N ALA A 140 12.36 -1.86 4.71
CA ALA A 140 11.70 -0.70 4.14
C ALA A 140 11.40 -0.85 2.65
N THR A 141 10.38 -0.14 2.20
CA THR A 141 9.99 -0.04 0.80
C THR A 141 9.45 1.35 0.49
N SER A 142 9.34 1.68 -0.79
CA SER A 142 8.82 2.96 -1.24
C SER A 142 7.76 2.80 -2.32
N PHE A 143 6.87 3.81 -2.41
CA PHE A 143 5.78 3.86 -3.37
C PHE A 143 5.63 5.26 -3.93
N ASP A 144 5.44 5.36 -5.24
CA ASP A 144 5.04 6.62 -5.88
C ASP A 144 3.52 6.81 -5.78
N TYR A 145 3.09 8.01 -5.40
CA TYR A 145 1.69 8.40 -5.37
C TYR A 145 1.47 9.79 -5.94
N THR A 146 0.55 9.91 -6.90
CA THR A 146 0.09 11.20 -7.42
C THR A 146 -1.39 11.35 -7.08
N PRO A 147 -1.77 12.35 -6.27
CA PRO A 147 -3.17 12.57 -5.91
C PRO A 147 -4.01 12.93 -7.14
N ALA A 148 -5.24 12.42 -7.20
CA ALA A 148 -6.21 12.93 -8.16
C ALA A 148 -6.65 14.34 -7.74
N SER A 149 -6.94 15.20 -8.70
CA SER A 149 -7.36 16.60 -8.44
C SER A 149 -8.67 16.74 -7.63
N THR A 150 -9.35 15.64 -7.38
CA THR A 150 -10.62 15.59 -6.63
C THR A 150 -10.45 15.21 -5.17
N VAL A 151 -9.23 14.91 -4.72
CA VAL A 151 -8.95 14.55 -3.32
C VAL A 151 -8.42 15.77 -2.54
N ASP A 152 -8.74 15.82 -1.26
CA ASP A 152 -8.15 16.82 -0.36
C ASP A 152 -6.90 16.22 0.30
N VAL A 153 -5.74 16.73 -0.09
CA VAL A 153 -4.45 16.23 0.41
C VAL A 153 -4.33 16.37 1.94
N ASN A 154 -5.00 17.36 2.55
CA ASN A 154 -5.01 17.53 4.00
C ASN A 154 -5.75 16.41 4.74
N GLU A 155 -6.61 15.69 4.05
CA GLU A 155 -7.44 14.60 4.59
C GLU A 155 -6.91 13.22 4.19
N LEU A 156 -5.73 13.17 3.53
CA LEU A 156 -5.13 11.89 3.13
C LEU A 156 -4.30 11.27 4.26
N TYR A 157 -4.40 9.94 4.35
CA TYR A 157 -3.61 9.11 5.23
C TYR A 157 -2.91 8.00 4.44
N VAL A 158 -1.69 7.70 4.84
CA VAL A 158 -0.98 6.48 4.44
C VAL A 158 -1.31 5.41 5.47
N VAL A 159 -1.88 4.31 5.01
CA VAL A 159 -2.16 3.12 5.82
C VAL A 159 -1.23 2.01 5.39
N SER A 160 -0.56 1.36 6.31
CA SER A 160 0.22 0.15 6.06
C SER A 160 -0.15 -0.95 7.03
N TYR A 161 -0.12 -2.20 6.55
CA TYR A 161 -0.28 -3.36 7.39
C TYR A 161 0.54 -4.54 6.84
N ILE A 162 0.85 -5.47 7.73
CA ILE A 162 1.59 -6.69 7.41
C ILE A 162 0.64 -7.86 7.53
N THR A 163 0.66 -8.77 6.56
CA THR A 163 -0.01 -10.06 6.65
C THR A 163 0.99 -11.19 6.74
N ASP A 164 0.61 -12.26 7.43
CA ASP A 164 1.32 -13.53 7.43
C ASP A 164 0.93 -14.42 6.24
N ALA A 165 1.49 -15.63 6.18
CA ALA A 165 1.21 -16.65 5.14
C ALA A 165 -0.27 -17.06 5.07
N SER A 166 -1.05 -16.89 6.14
CA SER A 166 -2.49 -17.18 6.17
C SER A 166 -3.33 -16.01 5.60
N GLY A 167 -2.71 -14.85 5.40
CA GLY A 167 -3.33 -13.59 5.02
C GLY A 167 -3.94 -12.82 6.20
N GLU A 168 -3.70 -13.26 7.45
CA GLU A 168 -4.11 -12.54 8.66
C GLU A 168 -3.21 -11.33 8.89
N ILE A 169 -3.81 -10.21 9.34
CA ILE A 169 -3.06 -9.00 9.67
C ILE A 169 -2.37 -9.19 11.02
N VAL A 170 -1.06 -9.09 11.04
CA VAL A 170 -0.24 -9.23 12.25
C VAL A 170 0.14 -7.89 12.87
N ASN A 171 0.20 -6.83 12.05
CA ASN A 171 0.41 -5.46 12.51
C ASN A 171 -0.16 -4.47 11.48
N ALA A 172 -0.61 -3.30 11.94
CA ALA A 172 -1.12 -2.23 11.09
C ALA A 172 -0.90 -0.87 11.76
N ASP A 173 -0.68 0.15 10.94
CA ASP A 173 -0.58 1.54 11.39
C ASP A 173 -0.95 2.51 10.27
N GLN A 174 -1.16 3.78 10.63
CA GLN A 174 -1.46 4.86 9.69
C GLN A 174 -0.92 6.20 10.16
N ILE A 175 -0.67 7.08 9.20
CA ILE A 175 -0.23 8.45 9.44
C ILE A 175 -0.89 9.41 8.46
N PRO A 176 -1.21 10.67 8.83
CA PRO A 176 -1.55 11.70 7.85
C PRO A 176 -0.43 11.88 6.82
N LEU A 177 -0.77 11.97 5.53
CA LEU A 177 0.24 12.09 4.47
C LEU A 177 1.17 13.30 4.68
N LEU A 178 0.62 14.44 5.09
CA LEU A 178 1.43 15.64 5.34
C LEU A 178 2.33 15.52 6.57
N GLU A 179 1.97 14.68 7.54
CA GLU A 179 2.84 14.36 8.67
C GLU A 179 3.99 13.45 8.21
N ALA A 180 3.72 12.47 7.34
CA ALA A 180 4.78 11.68 6.72
C ALA A 180 5.77 12.57 5.93
N VAL A 181 5.26 13.60 5.22
CA VAL A 181 6.12 14.60 4.56
C VAL A 181 6.94 15.40 5.57
N ALA A 182 6.35 15.78 6.71
CA ALA A 182 7.07 16.51 7.76
C ALA A 182 8.16 15.66 8.44
N ASN A 183 7.96 14.33 8.52
CA ASN A 183 8.98 13.39 8.98
C ASN A 183 10.17 13.30 8.00
N GLY A 184 9.92 13.62 6.71
CA GLY A 184 10.93 13.50 5.65
C GLY A 184 11.24 12.03 5.30
N PRO A 185 12.42 11.77 4.71
CA PRO A 185 12.85 10.41 4.41
C PRO A 185 13.12 9.64 5.72
N LEU A 186 12.89 8.32 5.68
CA LEU A 186 13.20 7.46 6.83
C LEU A 186 14.69 7.53 7.17
N ASN A 187 15.01 7.62 8.47
CA ASN A 187 16.38 7.59 8.98
C ASN A 187 16.99 6.17 8.95
N THR A 188 16.71 5.41 7.91
CA THR A 188 17.31 4.09 7.72
C THR A 188 18.47 4.24 6.75
N ASP A 189 19.65 3.88 7.16
CA ASP A 189 20.87 3.84 6.31
C ASP A 189 20.71 2.90 5.08
N ASN A 190 19.53 2.30 4.92
CA ASN A 190 19.27 1.20 3.99
C ASN A 190 18.01 1.35 3.11
N VAL A 191 17.36 2.51 3.00
CA VAL A 191 16.26 2.69 2.04
C VAL A 191 16.79 3.30 0.76
N LEU A 192 17.01 2.47 -0.24
CA LEU A 192 17.20 2.96 -1.61
C LEU A 192 15.83 3.33 -2.20
N THR A 193 15.78 4.53 -2.73
CA THR A 193 14.62 5.00 -3.51
C THR A 193 14.88 4.85 -5.01
N ALA A 194 13.84 4.91 -5.83
CA ALA A 194 13.99 4.95 -7.28
C ALA A 194 14.89 6.10 -7.76
N ALA A 195 14.93 7.22 -7.02
CA ALA A 195 15.79 8.37 -7.30
C ALA A 195 17.26 8.07 -7.00
N ASP A 196 17.58 7.32 -5.95
CA ASP A 196 18.97 7.02 -5.57
C ASP A 196 19.68 6.16 -6.61
N ILE A 197 18.95 5.35 -7.34
CA ILE A 197 19.47 4.49 -8.41
C ILE A 197 19.14 5.00 -9.81
N ASP A 198 18.57 6.21 -9.94
CA ASP A 198 18.09 6.76 -11.23
C ASP A 198 17.15 5.78 -11.97
N LEU A 199 16.22 5.12 -11.25
CA LEU A 199 15.34 4.10 -11.84
C LEU A 199 14.39 4.72 -12.86
N SER A 200 14.59 4.38 -14.11
CA SER A 200 13.76 4.78 -15.24
C SER A 200 13.05 3.55 -15.82
N VAL A 201 11.74 3.69 -16.05
CA VAL A 201 10.89 2.62 -16.61
C VAL A 201 10.09 3.22 -17.76
N TYR A 202 10.42 2.82 -18.99
CA TYR A 202 9.83 3.39 -20.21
C TYR A 202 9.78 2.38 -21.38
N PRO A 203 8.82 2.55 -22.31
CA PRO A 203 7.68 3.44 -22.23
C PRO A 203 6.72 3.02 -21.11
N ASN A 204 6.04 3.97 -20.48
CA ASN A 204 4.96 3.71 -19.53
C ASN A 204 3.83 4.71 -19.80
N PRO A 205 2.71 4.31 -20.42
CA PRO A 205 2.28 2.93 -20.71
C PRO A 205 3.17 2.17 -21.71
N ALA A 206 3.33 0.87 -21.46
CA ALA A 206 4.04 -0.07 -22.32
C ALA A 206 3.08 -0.80 -23.28
N THR A 207 3.54 -1.13 -24.48
CA THR A 207 2.83 -1.97 -25.44
C THR A 207 3.54 -3.32 -25.60
N ASP A 208 4.63 -3.36 -26.33
CA ASP A 208 5.35 -4.60 -26.66
C ASP A 208 6.43 -4.94 -25.64
N PHE A 209 7.03 -3.92 -25.03
CA PHE A 209 8.08 -4.06 -24.03
C PHE A 209 8.12 -2.88 -23.08
N VAL A 210 8.76 -3.06 -21.97
CA VAL A 210 9.18 -2.00 -21.04
C VAL A 210 10.67 -2.12 -20.76
N SER A 211 11.40 -1.02 -20.88
CA SER A 211 12.81 -0.92 -20.53
C SER A 211 12.94 -0.48 -19.09
N VAL A 212 13.75 -1.17 -18.32
CA VAL A 212 14.10 -0.88 -16.94
C VAL A 212 15.57 -0.47 -16.92
N GLN A 213 15.83 0.78 -16.58
CA GLN A 213 17.19 1.31 -16.52
C GLN A 213 17.45 1.94 -15.15
N PHE A 214 18.59 1.62 -14.55
CA PHE A 214 19.01 2.20 -13.28
C PHE A 214 20.53 2.09 -13.09
N LYS A 215 21.04 2.78 -12.07
CA LYS A 215 22.44 2.70 -11.65
C LYS A 215 22.53 2.05 -10.29
N ASP A 216 23.37 1.04 -10.19
CA ASP A 216 23.73 0.41 -8.92
C ASP A 216 25.16 -0.13 -9.01
N SER A 217 25.97 0.28 -8.03
CA SER A 217 27.37 -0.15 -7.93
C SER A 217 27.65 -0.96 -6.66
N SER A 218 26.65 -1.20 -5.84
CA SER A 218 26.81 -1.77 -4.50
C SER A 218 26.30 -3.20 -4.38
N SER A 219 25.24 -3.54 -5.11
CA SER A 219 24.61 -4.87 -5.01
C SER A 219 25.35 -5.92 -5.84
N GLU A 220 25.48 -7.14 -5.30
CA GLU A 220 26.05 -8.27 -6.03
C GLU A 220 25.03 -8.94 -6.94
N LYS A 221 23.77 -9.00 -6.51
CA LYS A 221 22.68 -9.64 -7.24
C LYS A 221 21.51 -8.68 -7.45
N ILE A 222 20.93 -8.78 -8.63
CA ILE A 222 19.76 -8.02 -9.03
C ILE A 222 18.68 -9.01 -9.44
N GLN A 223 17.45 -8.76 -8.96
CA GLN A 223 16.25 -9.46 -9.40
C GLN A 223 15.21 -8.46 -9.83
N LEU A 224 14.63 -8.68 -11.00
CA LEU A 224 13.49 -7.94 -11.53
C LEU A 224 12.28 -8.85 -11.51
N GLU A 225 11.17 -8.37 -10.97
CA GLU A 225 9.89 -9.06 -10.99
C GLU A 225 8.79 -8.12 -11.47
N LEU A 226 7.88 -8.61 -12.30
CA LEU A 226 6.65 -7.92 -12.63
C LEU A 226 5.48 -8.68 -12.02
N ILE A 227 4.66 -7.98 -11.25
CA ILE A 227 3.57 -8.57 -10.47
C ILE A 227 2.25 -7.94 -10.92
N ASP A 228 1.23 -8.75 -11.15
CA ASP A 228 -0.10 -8.27 -11.49
C ASP A 228 -0.87 -7.76 -10.25
N VAL A 229 -2.06 -7.18 -10.46
CA VAL A 229 -2.90 -6.62 -9.38
C VAL A 229 -3.40 -7.67 -8.38
N ASN A 230 -3.27 -8.97 -8.68
CA ASN A 230 -3.64 -10.06 -7.79
C ASN A 230 -2.42 -10.60 -7.00
N GLY A 231 -1.24 -9.97 -7.13
CA GLY A 231 -0.02 -10.42 -6.47
C GLY A 231 0.71 -11.55 -7.20
N LYS A 232 0.25 -11.95 -8.40
CA LYS A 232 0.88 -13.01 -9.17
C LYS A 232 2.11 -12.49 -9.90
N VAL A 233 3.25 -13.11 -9.69
CA VAL A 233 4.47 -12.86 -10.48
C VAL A 233 4.24 -13.34 -11.91
N VAL A 234 4.28 -12.42 -12.88
CA VAL A 234 4.11 -12.67 -14.32
C VAL A 234 5.44 -12.65 -15.08
N PHE A 235 6.47 -12.08 -14.49
CA PHE A 235 7.83 -12.08 -15.01
C PHE A 235 8.81 -12.08 -13.84
N THR A 236 9.91 -12.81 -13.97
CA THR A 236 11.03 -12.74 -13.04
C THR A 236 12.35 -12.97 -13.80
N GLN A 237 13.36 -12.22 -13.45
CA GLN A 237 14.72 -12.36 -13.98
C GLN A 237 15.72 -11.98 -12.90
N SER A 238 16.72 -12.85 -12.69
CA SER A 238 17.82 -12.60 -11.78
C SER A 238 19.14 -12.65 -12.53
N PHE A 239 20.08 -11.76 -12.17
CA PHE A 239 21.41 -11.71 -12.77
C PHE A 239 22.41 -11.10 -11.79
N ASP A 240 23.69 -11.41 -12.01
CA ASP A 240 24.78 -10.81 -11.24
C ASP A 240 25.03 -9.39 -11.76
N ASN A 241 25.24 -8.46 -10.85
CA ASN A 241 25.58 -7.08 -11.18
C ASN A 241 27.05 -6.98 -11.61
N THR A 242 27.29 -6.94 -12.90
CA THR A 242 28.63 -6.83 -13.48
C THR A 242 28.97 -5.44 -14.01
N THR A 243 27.98 -4.53 -14.00
CA THR A 243 28.12 -3.16 -14.52
C THR A 243 27.39 -2.18 -13.62
N ASN A 244 27.91 -0.97 -13.47
CA ASN A 244 27.26 0.07 -12.65
C ASN A 244 25.99 0.64 -13.27
N VAL A 245 25.62 0.21 -14.46
CA VAL A 245 24.39 0.63 -15.16
C VAL A 245 23.67 -0.62 -15.64
N VAL A 246 22.47 -0.81 -15.16
CA VAL A 246 21.57 -1.87 -15.59
C VAL A 246 20.63 -1.32 -16.66
N ASN A 247 20.46 -2.09 -17.73
CA ASN A 247 19.50 -1.83 -18.78
C ASN A 247 18.90 -3.17 -19.21
N GLN A 248 17.65 -3.41 -18.80
CA GLN A 248 16.93 -4.65 -19.09
C GLN A 248 15.62 -4.33 -19.80
N GLU A 249 15.24 -5.18 -20.74
CA GLU A 249 14.01 -5.09 -21.48
C GLU A 249 13.10 -6.26 -21.08
N ILE A 250 11.89 -5.94 -20.65
CA ILE A 250 10.86 -6.91 -20.28
C ILE A 250 9.82 -6.94 -21.39
N ASN A 251 9.62 -8.10 -22.00
CA ASN A 251 8.59 -8.28 -23.02
C ASN A 251 7.20 -8.30 -22.36
N THR A 252 6.30 -7.42 -22.82
CA THR A 252 4.94 -7.25 -22.30
C THR A 252 3.85 -7.79 -23.23
N THR A 253 4.21 -8.30 -24.43
CA THR A 253 3.24 -8.74 -25.45
C THR A 253 2.31 -9.87 -24.99
N GLN A 254 2.72 -10.66 -24.00
CA GLN A 254 1.93 -11.77 -23.46
C GLN A 254 1.13 -11.37 -22.20
N LEU A 255 1.28 -10.13 -21.74
CA LEU A 255 0.56 -9.61 -20.59
C LEU A 255 -0.78 -9.04 -21.03
N GLY A 256 -1.78 -9.05 -20.17
CA GLY A 256 -3.05 -8.35 -20.41
C GLY A 256 -2.90 -6.84 -20.24
N THR A 257 -3.79 -6.05 -20.88
CA THR A 257 -3.91 -4.63 -20.55
C THR A 257 -4.25 -4.48 -19.06
N GLY A 258 -3.43 -3.72 -18.34
CA GLY A 258 -3.60 -3.56 -16.89
C GLY A 258 -2.45 -2.83 -16.21
N VAL A 259 -2.56 -2.76 -14.88
CA VAL A 259 -1.54 -2.21 -13.99
C VAL A 259 -0.69 -3.35 -13.44
N TYR A 260 0.61 -3.15 -13.43
CA TYR A 260 1.59 -4.09 -12.87
C TYR A 260 2.53 -3.34 -11.92
N MET A 261 3.10 -4.05 -10.96
CA MET A 261 4.19 -3.54 -10.12
C MET A 261 5.51 -4.17 -10.59
N LEU A 262 6.45 -3.32 -10.98
CA LEU A 262 7.83 -3.72 -11.19
C LEU A 262 8.56 -3.63 -9.85
N ASN A 263 9.06 -4.75 -9.40
CA ASN A 263 9.94 -4.86 -8.24
C ASN A 263 11.38 -5.00 -8.72
N VAL A 264 12.23 -4.11 -8.25
CA VAL A 264 13.69 -4.16 -8.42
C VAL A 264 14.27 -4.51 -7.06
N ARG A 265 14.81 -5.71 -6.94
CA ARG A 265 15.50 -6.17 -5.74
C ARG A 265 17.00 -6.06 -5.94
N LEU A 266 17.64 -5.36 -5.03
CA LEU A 266 19.07 -5.12 -4.96
C LEU A 266 19.58 -5.69 -3.64
N ASP A 267 20.10 -6.91 -3.67
CA ASP A 267 20.42 -7.71 -2.46
C ASP A 267 19.21 -7.78 -1.49
N ASN A 268 19.26 -7.08 -0.37
CA ASN A 268 18.20 -7.02 0.65
C ASN A 268 17.25 -5.82 0.51
N GLN A 269 17.41 -5.02 -0.54
CA GLN A 269 16.59 -3.82 -0.74
C GLN A 269 15.59 -4.04 -1.87
N LEU A 270 14.39 -3.49 -1.72
CA LEU A 270 13.33 -3.61 -2.71
C LEU A 270 12.79 -2.23 -3.07
N ILE A 271 12.81 -1.93 -4.36
CA ILE A 271 12.24 -0.72 -4.95
C ILE A 271 11.10 -1.14 -5.85
N SER A 272 9.93 -0.55 -5.68
CA SER A 272 8.76 -0.86 -6.49
C SER A 272 8.35 0.33 -7.36
N LYS A 273 8.00 0.06 -8.62
CA LYS A 273 7.52 1.08 -9.56
C LYS A 273 6.34 0.57 -10.38
N LYS A 274 5.33 1.41 -10.53
CA LYS A 274 4.13 1.09 -11.29
C LYS A 274 4.40 1.06 -12.79
N VAL A 275 3.91 0.05 -13.48
CA VAL A 275 3.93 -0.13 -14.94
C VAL A 275 2.52 -0.30 -15.44
N ASN A 276 2.11 0.51 -16.41
CA ASN A 276 0.85 0.36 -17.11
C ASN A 276 1.12 -0.35 -18.43
N VAL A 277 0.41 -1.43 -18.74
CA VAL A 277 0.47 -2.15 -20.02
C VAL A 277 -0.83 -1.91 -20.77
N ILE A 278 -0.72 -1.56 -22.05
CA ILE A 278 -1.87 -1.33 -22.95
C ILE A 278 -1.64 -2.06 -24.29
N HIS A 279 -2.69 -2.74 -24.76
CA HIS A 279 -2.73 -3.35 -26.10
C HIS A 279 -4.00 -2.95 -26.82
#